data_fcf2b1537f211b433e260d7cceed9a8d
#
_entry.id   fcf2b1537f211b433e260d7cceed9a8d
#
_cell.length_a   1.000
_cell.length_b   1.000
_cell.length_c   1.000
_cell.angle_alpha   90.00
_cell.angle_beta   90.00
_cell.angle_gamma   90.00
#
_symmetry.space_group_name_H-M   'P 1'
#
loop_
_entity.id
_entity.type
_entity.pdbx_description
1 polymer ?
#
loop_
_entity_poly.entity_id
_entity_poly.type
_entity_poly.pdbx_seq_one_letter_code
_entity_poly.pdbx_strand_id
1 'polypeptide(L)'
;MAGCAARELIITRNATESLDTVIGGFHWKAGDEAVLANQDYGAMRNMFKLVEQRYGVVQKIIDVPMHPKSDDEIVKAYASAITSKTRLLMVSHIINITGHILPVREICDMAHASGVKVLVDGAHAFGQFTFSIED
;
A
#
# COMPACT_ATOMS: atom_id res chain seq x y z
N MET A 1 16.15 4.81 13.48
CA MET A 1 16.77 4.31 12.23
C MET A 1 15.76 3.37 11.60
N ALA A 2 15.86 3.08 10.28
CA ALA A 2 14.81 2.33 9.58
C ALA A 2 14.64 0.86 10.01
N GLY A 3 15.60 0.26 10.72
CA GLY A 3 15.51 -1.13 11.16
C GLY A 3 15.64 -2.13 10.01
N CYS A 4 16.53 -1.85 9.03
CA CYS A 4 16.81 -2.73 7.90
C CYS A 4 18.28 -2.66 7.51
N ALA A 5 18.77 -3.63 6.73
CA ALA A 5 20.14 -3.66 6.26
C ALA A 5 20.38 -2.62 5.14
N ALA A 6 21.61 -2.10 5.04
CA ALA A 6 21.96 -1.09 4.02
C ALA A 6 21.67 -1.56 2.57
N ARG A 7 21.80 -2.87 2.30
CA ARG A 7 21.49 -3.46 0.98
C ARG A 7 20.00 -3.46 0.61
N GLU A 8 19.13 -3.18 1.59
CA GLU A 8 17.67 -3.13 1.46
C GLU A 8 17.17 -1.68 1.32
N LEU A 9 18.09 -0.72 1.31
CA LEU A 9 17.77 0.70 1.22
C LEU A 9 18.12 1.25 -0.16
N ILE A 10 17.19 2.01 -0.71
CA ILE A 10 17.40 2.84 -1.91
C ILE A 10 17.06 4.27 -1.52
N ILE A 11 17.95 5.20 -1.87
CA ILE A 11 17.73 6.63 -1.66
C ILE A 11 17.17 7.22 -2.96
N THR A 12 16.01 7.85 -2.84
CA THR A 12 15.33 8.56 -3.95
C THR A 12 15.10 10.02 -3.57
N ARG A 13 14.63 10.83 -4.51
CA ARG A 13 14.36 12.24 -4.27
C ARG A 13 13.18 12.51 -3.34
N ASN A 14 12.19 11.62 -3.37
CA ASN A 14 10.98 11.71 -2.55
C ASN A 14 10.21 10.38 -2.57
N ALA A 15 9.20 10.25 -1.70
CA ALA A 15 8.37 9.06 -1.61
C ALA A 15 7.58 8.77 -2.90
N THR A 16 7.12 9.80 -3.61
CA THR A 16 6.41 9.62 -4.89
C THR A 16 7.27 8.88 -5.91
N GLU A 17 8.54 9.28 -6.08
CA GLU A 17 9.47 8.58 -6.98
C GLU A 17 9.71 7.14 -6.56
N SER A 18 9.82 6.87 -5.25
CA SER A 18 9.98 5.52 -4.73
C SER A 18 8.79 4.63 -5.08
N LEU A 19 7.58 5.12 -4.79
CA LEU A 19 6.33 4.41 -5.01
C LEU A 19 6.08 4.19 -6.51
N ASP A 20 6.26 5.22 -7.33
CA ASP A 20 6.13 5.13 -8.79
C ASP A 20 7.12 4.11 -9.39
N THR A 21 8.35 4.06 -8.86
CA THR A 21 9.35 3.07 -9.29
C THR A 21 8.89 1.65 -9.01
N VAL A 22 8.31 1.39 -7.83
CA VAL A 22 7.78 0.08 -7.47
C VAL A 22 6.55 -0.26 -8.31
N ILE A 23 5.56 0.64 -8.38
CA ILE A 23 4.31 0.41 -9.10
C ILE A 23 4.56 0.22 -10.60
N GLY A 24 5.40 1.08 -11.20
CA GLY A 24 5.71 1.02 -12.63
C GLY A 24 6.66 -0.11 -13.01
N GLY A 25 7.54 -0.53 -12.10
CA GLY A 25 8.49 -1.63 -12.29
C GLY A 25 7.96 -3.01 -11.91
N PHE A 26 6.75 -3.10 -11.38
CA PHE A 26 6.14 -4.38 -11.03
C PHE A 26 5.82 -5.21 -12.28
N HIS A 27 6.02 -6.52 -12.21
CA HIS A 27 5.76 -7.42 -13.35
C HIS A 27 4.26 -7.72 -13.51
N TRP A 28 3.53 -6.73 -14.02
CA TRP A 28 2.11 -6.83 -14.27
C TRP A 28 1.74 -7.70 -15.47
N LYS A 29 0.61 -8.41 -15.34
CA LYS A 29 -0.05 -9.12 -16.43
C LYS A 29 -1.49 -8.62 -16.55
N ALA A 30 -2.05 -8.70 -17.74
CA ALA A 30 -3.45 -8.35 -17.95
C ALA A 30 -4.36 -9.20 -17.05
N GLY A 31 -5.27 -8.53 -16.35
CA GLY A 31 -6.18 -9.13 -15.38
C GLY A 31 -5.60 -9.32 -13.95
N ASP A 32 -4.33 -9.00 -13.72
CA ASP A 32 -3.81 -8.87 -12.36
C ASP A 32 -4.57 -7.76 -11.63
N GLU A 33 -4.76 -7.92 -10.31
CA GLU A 33 -5.46 -6.95 -9.49
C GLU A 33 -4.52 -6.24 -8.52
N ALA A 34 -4.76 -4.93 -8.34
CA ALA A 34 -4.13 -4.10 -7.34
C ALA A 34 -5.20 -3.58 -6.37
N VAL A 35 -5.01 -3.80 -5.07
CA VAL A 35 -5.88 -3.27 -4.01
C VAL A 35 -5.29 -1.96 -3.50
N LEU A 36 -6.10 -0.91 -3.41
CA LEU A 36 -5.74 0.40 -2.89
C LEU A 36 -6.96 1.07 -2.24
N ALA A 37 -6.71 2.06 -1.39
CA ALA A 37 -7.77 2.80 -0.75
C ALA A 37 -8.14 4.09 -1.51
N ASN A 38 -9.39 4.48 -1.41
CA ASN A 38 -9.87 5.75 -1.95
C ASN A 38 -9.16 6.96 -1.29
N GLN A 39 -8.71 6.78 -0.06
CA GLN A 39 -7.98 7.76 0.72
C GLN A 39 -6.46 7.79 0.46
N ASP A 40 -5.93 6.88 -0.35
CA ASP A 40 -4.52 6.88 -0.72
C ASP A 40 -4.16 8.13 -1.53
N TYR A 41 -2.89 8.52 -1.47
CA TYR A 41 -2.40 9.73 -2.12
C TYR A 41 -2.74 9.75 -3.63
N GLY A 42 -3.31 10.86 -4.09
CA GLY A 42 -3.87 10.97 -5.44
C GLY A 42 -2.87 10.69 -6.58
N ALA A 43 -1.58 11.02 -6.39
CA ALA A 43 -0.55 10.71 -7.39
C ALA A 43 -0.39 9.19 -7.57
N MET A 44 -0.43 8.42 -6.48
CA MET A 44 -0.33 6.95 -6.55
C MET A 44 -1.55 6.33 -7.23
N ARG A 45 -2.74 6.83 -6.91
CA ARG A 45 -3.96 6.41 -7.60
C ARG A 45 -3.89 6.69 -9.11
N ASN A 46 -3.30 7.81 -9.52
CA ASN A 46 -3.06 8.11 -10.93
C ASN A 46 -2.01 7.17 -11.55
N MET A 47 -0.97 6.80 -10.80
CA MET A 47 0.00 5.82 -11.27
C MET A 47 -0.63 4.44 -11.50
N PHE A 48 -1.52 3.99 -10.62
CA PHE A 48 -2.29 2.76 -10.84
C PHE A 48 -3.21 2.84 -12.06
N LYS A 49 -3.83 4.00 -12.34
CA LYS A 49 -4.59 4.21 -13.59
C LYS A 49 -3.70 4.08 -14.83
N LEU A 50 -2.46 4.57 -14.76
CA LEU A 50 -1.52 4.42 -15.86
C LEU A 50 -1.15 2.96 -16.09
N VAL A 51 -0.92 2.20 -15.00
CA VAL A 51 -0.64 0.75 -15.04
C VAL A 51 -1.85 -0.03 -15.59
N GLU A 52 -3.07 0.33 -15.16
CA GLU A 52 -4.31 -0.22 -15.72
C GLU A 52 -4.39 -0.02 -17.24
N GLN A 53 -4.14 1.19 -17.73
CA GLN A 53 -4.17 1.51 -19.15
C GLN A 53 -3.08 0.79 -19.96
N ARG A 54 -1.88 0.64 -19.39
CA ARG A 54 -0.73 0.03 -20.07
C ARG A 54 -0.75 -1.48 -20.08
N TYR A 55 -1.16 -2.09 -18.99
CA TYR A 55 -0.99 -3.53 -18.76
C TYR A 55 -2.30 -4.27 -18.53
N GLY A 56 -3.45 -3.59 -18.51
CA GLY A 56 -4.75 -4.22 -18.25
C GLY A 56 -4.92 -4.70 -16.81
N VAL A 57 -4.26 -4.04 -15.85
CA VAL A 57 -4.44 -4.28 -14.42
C VAL A 57 -5.81 -3.79 -13.98
N VAL A 58 -6.41 -4.47 -13.01
CA VAL A 58 -7.71 -4.08 -12.43
C VAL A 58 -7.50 -3.47 -11.06
N GLN A 59 -7.94 -2.23 -10.87
CA GLN A 59 -7.91 -1.58 -9.56
C GLN A 59 -9.10 -2.05 -8.71
N LYS A 60 -8.82 -2.51 -7.51
CA LYS A 60 -9.79 -2.80 -6.45
C LYS A 60 -9.71 -1.69 -5.40
N ILE A 61 -10.60 -0.72 -5.50
CA ILE A 61 -10.57 0.44 -4.61
C ILE A 61 -11.52 0.20 -3.44
N ILE A 62 -10.99 0.33 -2.22
CA ILE A 62 -11.77 0.25 -0.98
C ILE A 62 -11.89 1.62 -0.34
N ASP A 63 -12.87 1.79 0.53
CA ASP A 63 -12.96 2.92 1.44
C ASP A 63 -12.52 2.49 2.84
N VAL A 64 -11.50 3.14 3.38
CA VAL A 64 -11.11 2.95 4.78
C VAL A 64 -12.15 3.63 5.66
N PRO A 65 -12.71 2.93 6.67
CA PRO A 65 -13.66 3.54 7.60
C PRO A 65 -13.08 4.77 8.27
N MET A 66 -13.79 5.89 8.23
CA MET A 66 -13.35 7.16 8.85
C MET A 66 -13.38 7.11 10.38
N HIS A 67 -14.28 6.30 10.94
CA HIS A 67 -14.44 6.10 12.39
C HIS A 67 -14.57 4.61 12.66
N PRO A 68 -13.48 3.83 12.51
CA PRO A 68 -13.51 2.39 12.73
C PRO A 68 -13.73 2.09 14.21
N LYS A 69 -14.45 1.03 14.50
CA LYS A 69 -14.65 0.53 15.86
C LYS A 69 -13.43 -0.19 16.42
N SER A 70 -12.60 -0.70 15.53
CA SER A 70 -11.33 -1.38 15.83
C SER A 70 -10.46 -1.46 14.58
N ASP A 71 -9.18 -1.75 14.73
CA ASP A 71 -8.24 -2.00 13.64
C ASP A 71 -8.68 -3.17 12.77
N ASP A 72 -9.33 -4.18 13.35
CA ASP A 72 -9.93 -5.31 12.64
C ASP A 72 -10.91 -4.90 11.54
N GLU A 73 -11.66 -3.81 11.73
CA GLU A 73 -12.59 -3.31 10.73
C GLU A 73 -11.85 -2.81 9.50
N ILE A 74 -10.71 -2.15 9.70
CA ILE A 74 -9.83 -1.68 8.63
C ILE A 74 -9.21 -2.88 7.91
N VAL A 75 -8.63 -3.83 8.65
CA VAL A 75 -8.02 -5.05 8.08
C VAL A 75 -9.05 -5.82 7.23
N LYS A 76 -10.29 -5.97 7.71
CA LYS A 76 -11.38 -6.62 6.98
C LYS A 76 -11.76 -5.88 5.70
N ALA A 77 -11.71 -4.54 5.69
CA ALA A 77 -11.96 -3.77 4.48
C ALA A 77 -10.96 -4.13 3.38
N TYR A 78 -9.66 -4.16 3.71
CA TYR A 78 -8.62 -4.60 2.76
C TYR A 78 -8.78 -6.07 2.38
N ALA A 79 -9.02 -6.97 3.34
CA ALA A 79 -9.16 -8.41 3.10
C ALA A 79 -10.30 -8.71 2.13
N SER A 80 -11.42 -7.98 2.22
CA SER A 80 -12.60 -8.18 1.37
C SER A 80 -12.34 -7.93 -0.12
N ALA A 81 -11.30 -7.15 -0.45
CA ALA A 81 -10.95 -6.83 -1.83
C ALA A 81 -9.93 -7.81 -2.43
N ILE A 82 -9.29 -8.66 -1.62
CA ILE A 82 -8.29 -9.62 -2.08
C ILE A 82 -8.98 -10.79 -2.77
N THR A 83 -8.47 -11.13 -3.96
CA THR A 83 -8.86 -12.32 -4.73
C THR A 83 -7.63 -13.13 -5.15
N SER A 84 -7.82 -14.26 -5.80
CA SER A 84 -6.72 -15.06 -6.35
C SER A 84 -5.91 -14.34 -7.45
N LYS A 85 -6.42 -13.22 -7.98
CA LYS A 85 -5.75 -12.38 -8.99
C LYS A 85 -5.01 -11.19 -8.38
N THR A 86 -5.19 -10.90 -7.08
CA THR A 86 -4.52 -9.79 -6.42
C THR A 86 -3.02 -10.05 -6.33
N ARG A 87 -2.22 -9.09 -6.80
CA ARG A 87 -0.75 -9.17 -6.81
C ARG A 87 -0.09 -8.17 -5.88
N LEU A 88 -0.67 -6.99 -5.77
CA LEU A 88 -0.14 -5.91 -4.96
C LEU A 88 -1.28 -5.26 -4.17
N LEU A 89 -1.03 -5.00 -2.89
CA LEU A 89 -1.86 -4.16 -2.03
C LEU A 89 -1.03 -2.94 -1.66
N MET A 90 -1.55 -1.74 -1.92
CA MET A 90 -0.97 -0.50 -1.41
C MET A 90 -1.73 -0.06 -0.16
N VAL A 91 -1.00 0.41 0.84
CA VAL A 91 -1.56 0.96 2.07
C VAL A 91 -0.77 2.19 2.51
N SER A 92 -1.44 3.30 2.80
CA SER A 92 -0.82 4.45 3.47
C SER A 92 -0.68 4.17 4.96
N HIS A 93 0.53 4.31 5.53
CA HIS A 93 0.74 4.13 6.97
C HIS A 93 0.02 5.22 7.78
N ILE A 94 0.11 6.47 7.29
CA ILE A 94 -0.70 7.59 7.78
C ILE A 94 -1.43 8.19 6.58
N ILE A 95 -2.75 8.22 6.64
CA ILE A 95 -3.57 8.85 5.60
C ILE A 95 -3.36 10.37 5.66
N ASN A 96 -2.84 10.95 4.59
CA ASN A 96 -2.45 12.36 4.56
C ASN A 96 -3.60 13.36 4.78
N ILE A 97 -4.82 13.00 4.40
CA ILE A 97 -6.00 13.89 4.52
C ILE A 97 -6.68 13.82 5.89
N THR A 98 -6.47 12.76 6.65
CA THR A 98 -7.14 12.53 7.95
C THR A 98 -6.18 12.44 9.13
N GLY A 99 -4.90 12.13 8.89
CA GLY A 99 -3.93 11.80 9.94
C GLY A 99 -4.17 10.44 10.59
N HIS A 100 -5.06 9.61 10.04
CA HIS A 100 -5.36 8.29 10.58
C HIS A 100 -4.15 7.36 10.39
N ILE A 101 -3.67 6.79 11.48
CA ILE A 101 -2.59 5.78 11.48
C ILE A 101 -3.24 4.42 11.28
N LEU A 102 -2.87 3.72 10.20
CA LEU A 102 -3.44 2.42 9.88
C LEU A 102 -2.65 1.26 10.52
N PRO A 103 -3.31 0.13 10.83
CA PRO A 103 -2.69 -1.07 11.38
C PRO A 103 -1.92 -1.82 10.27
N VAL A 104 -0.79 -1.25 9.85
CA VAL A 104 -0.04 -1.72 8.67
C VAL A 104 0.49 -3.12 8.86
N ARG A 105 0.94 -3.48 10.07
CA ARG A 105 1.43 -4.83 10.38
C ARG A 105 0.36 -5.87 10.11
N GLU A 106 -0.82 -5.69 10.69
CA GLU A 106 -1.94 -6.60 10.55
C GLU A 106 -2.43 -6.70 9.11
N ILE A 107 -2.39 -5.58 8.36
CA ILE A 107 -2.71 -5.56 6.93
C ILE A 107 -1.65 -6.33 6.13
N CYS A 108 -0.36 -6.16 6.44
CA CYS A 108 0.72 -6.91 5.81
C CYS A 108 0.59 -8.42 6.07
N ASP A 109 0.38 -8.81 7.32
CA ASP A 109 0.23 -10.23 7.70
C ASP A 109 -0.96 -10.88 6.98
N MET A 110 -2.09 -10.19 6.94
CA MET A 110 -3.30 -10.64 6.23
C MET A 110 -3.04 -10.79 4.72
N ALA A 111 -2.39 -9.82 4.08
CA ALA A 111 -2.09 -9.85 2.65
C ALA A 111 -1.06 -10.95 2.31
N HIS A 112 0.00 -11.06 3.10
CA HIS A 112 1.03 -12.09 2.93
C HIS A 112 0.48 -13.51 3.11
N ALA A 113 -0.44 -13.72 4.05
CA ALA A 113 -1.14 -15.00 4.20
C ALA A 113 -1.92 -15.39 2.93
N SER A 114 -2.30 -14.42 2.10
CA SER A 114 -2.95 -14.60 0.81
C SER A 114 -1.97 -14.60 -0.38
N GLY A 115 -0.66 -14.54 -0.14
CA GLY A 115 0.39 -14.49 -1.18
C GLY A 115 0.47 -13.15 -1.91
N VAL A 116 -0.12 -12.09 -1.37
CA VAL A 116 -0.15 -10.74 -1.95
C VAL A 116 1.03 -9.92 -1.41
N LYS A 117 1.73 -9.22 -2.30
CA LYS A 117 2.78 -8.26 -1.90
C LYS A 117 2.16 -6.97 -1.39
N VAL A 118 2.81 -6.33 -0.41
CA VAL A 118 2.34 -5.05 0.14
C VAL A 118 3.34 -3.95 -0.17
N LEU A 119 2.82 -2.80 -0.61
CA LEU A 119 3.56 -1.55 -0.78
C LEU A 119 3.04 -0.56 0.27
N VAL A 120 3.87 -0.25 1.25
CA VAL A 120 3.52 0.70 2.31
C VAL A 120 3.99 2.10 1.92
N ASP A 121 3.06 3.04 1.83
CA ASP A 121 3.36 4.47 1.74
C ASP A 121 3.63 5.02 3.14
N GLY A 122 4.91 5.12 3.50
CA GLY A 122 5.38 5.65 4.76
C GLY A 122 5.73 7.15 4.73
N ALA A 123 5.33 7.90 3.69
CA ALA A 123 5.72 9.30 3.51
C ALA A 123 5.44 10.19 4.73
N HIS A 124 4.36 9.94 5.43
CA HIS A 124 3.98 10.68 6.65
C HIS A 124 4.35 9.97 7.96
N ALA A 125 4.84 8.73 7.90
CA ALA A 125 5.12 7.95 9.10
C ALA A 125 6.57 8.11 9.60
N PHE A 126 7.52 8.21 8.65
CA PHE A 126 8.93 8.27 8.99
C PHE A 126 9.25 9.53 9.82
N GLY A 127 9.79 9.31 11.03
CA GLY A 127 10.12 10.38 11.96
C GLY A 127 8.94 10.93 12.78
N GLN A 128 7.72 10.42 12.59
CA GLN A 128 6.54 10.84 13.37
C GLN A 128 6.36 10.00 14.64
N PHE A 129 6.67 8.71 14.57
CA PHE A 129 6.66 7.79 15.72
C PHE A 129 7.69 6.68 15.50
N THR A 130 7.95 5.91 16.56
CA THR A 130 8.93 4.83 16.50
C THR A 130 8.28 3.59 15.88
N PHE A 131 8.89 3.09 14.82
CA PHE A 131 8.59 1.80 14.21
C PHE A 131 9.86 1.24 13.55
N SER A 132 9.87 -0.03 13.25
CA SER A 132 10.90 -0.70 12.45
C SER A 132 10.28 -1.27 11.17
N ILE A 133 11.03 -1.25 10.06
CA ILE A 133 10.57 -1.90 8.82
C ILE A 133 10.50 -3.42 8.97
N GLU A 134 11.23 -3.98 9.95
CA GLU A 134 11.19 -5.41 10.27
C GLU A 134 10.00 -5.79 11.15
N ASP A 135 9.31 -4.79 11.74
CA ASP A 135 8.11 -5.03 12.54
C ASP A 135 6.91 -5.23 11.61
#